data_7507d6eda29419e98c73e791c88cb62a
#
_entry.id   7507d6eda29419e98c73e791c88cb62a
#
_cell.length_a   1.000
_cell.length_b   1.000
_cell.length_c   1.000
_cell.angle_alpha   90.00
_cell.angle_beta   90.00
_cell.angle_gamma   90.00
#
_symmetry.space_group_name_H-M   'P 1'
#
loop_
_entity.id
_entity.type
_entity.pdbx_description
1 polymer ?
#
loop_
_entity_poly.entity_id
_entity_poly.type
_entity_poly.pdbx_seq_one_letter_code
_entity_poly.pdbx_strand_id
1 'polypeptide(L)'
;TYEEELIYNIMCDINKSMIENVSSYINSTKDFKDYIEMWIHEVKIPISSLILMTHNHKNQVPKEYIEEIKRLDNYIDQILYYVRSNYTSEDFIFKKVKLEKIISSVALKNKDDLLENKIDLIVDIKNTEVYTDTKWLEFILNQIINNSIKYKKDIPNSYIQIKATEDNNQITLFIKDNGIGIPKSDIPNVFKKSFTGTNGRDKIKSTGMGLYIAKKLCTKLGHKIEIESEEKEYTIVKITFGKNKLYHPED
;
A
#
# COMPACT_ATOMS: atom_id res chain seq x y z
N THR A 1 1.19 -1.72 57.61
CA THR A 1 2.49 -2.14 58.18
C THR A 1 3.63 -1.49 57.42
N TYR A 2 4.82 -1.40 58.03
CA TYR A 2 6.02 -0.86 57.38
C TYR A 2 6.35 -1.57 56.06
N GLU A 3 6.13 -2.85 56.00
CA GLU A 3 6.32 -3.67 54.80
C GLU A 3 5.34 -3.29 53.68
N GLU A 4 4.08 -3.02 54.00
CA GLU A 4 3.08 -2.56 53.01
C GLU A 4 3.43 -1.21 52.43
N GLU A 5 3.91 -0.28 53.26
CA GLU A 5 4.34 1.06 52.83
C GLU A 5 5.60 0.99 51.95
N LEU A 6 6.54 0.10 52.28
CA LEU A 6 7.73 -0.15 51.47
C LEU A 6 7.37 -0.72 50.12
N ILE A 7 6.49 -1.72 50.08
CA ILE A 7 6.00 -2.34 48.82
C ILE A 7 5.28 -1.28 47.98
N TYR A 8 4.42 -0.46 48.60
CA TYR A 8 3.72 0.60 47.90
C TYR A 8 4.68 1.62 47.25
N ASN A 9 5.71 2.08 48.01
CA ASN A 9 6.71 3.01 47.48
C ASN A 9 7.51 2.39 46.34
N ILE A 10 7.93 1.13 46.46
CA ILE A 10 8.62 0.43 45.35
C ILE A 10 7.72 0.32 44.11
N MET A 11 6.43 0.01 44.26
CA MET A 11 5.48 -0.03 43.16
C MET A 11 5.29 1.34 42.51
N CYS A 12 5.24 2.41 43.28
CA CYS A 12 5.16 3.78 42.77
C CYS A 12 6.42 4.16 41.94
N ASP A 13 7.60 3.82 42.44
CA ASP A 13 8.87 4.08 41.76
C ASP A 13 8.99 3.29 40.44
N ILE A 14 8.60 2.03 40.48
CA ILE A 14 8.55 1.19 39.24
C ILE A 14 7.58 1.77 38.24
N ASN A 15 6.36 2.13 38.65
CA ASN A 15 5.36 2.74 37.76
C ASN A 15 5.87 4.07 37.15
N LYS A 16 6.49 4.93 37.97
CA LYS A 16 7.07 6.17 37.51
C LYS A 16 8.16 5.96 36.45
N SER A 17 9.12 5.05 36.77
CA SER A 17 10.20 4.71 35.84
C SER A 17 9.65 4.10 34.55
N MET A 18 8.62 3.27 34.63
CA MET A 18 7.97 2.67 33.46
C MET A 18 7.30 3.74 32.57
N ILE A 19 6.57 4.69 33.18
CA ILE A 19 5.94 5.79 32.44
C ILE A 19 7.00 6.69 31.77
N GLU A 20 8.08 7.03 32.47
CA GLU A 20 9.18 7.83 31.93
C GLU A 20 9.86 7.11 30.73
N ASN A 21 10.14 5.82 30.86
CA ASN A 21 10.74 5.01 29.78
C ASN A 21 9.81 4.89 28.56
N VAL A 22 8.50 4.64 28.78
CA VAL A 22 7.51 4.57 27.72
C VAL A 22 7.38 5.93 27.01
N SER A 23 7.32 7.02 27.77
CA SER A 23 7.23 8.38 27.22
C SER A 23 8.48 8.74 26.39
N SER A 24 9.66 8.40 26.88
CA SER A 24 10.92 8.60 26.17
C SER A 24 10.95 7.80 24.86
N TYR A 25 10.50 6.53 24.89
CA TYR A 25 10.43 5.70 23.71
C TYR A 25 9.43 6.25 22.67
N ILE A 26 8.25 6.71 23.11
CA ILE A 26 7.24 7.34 22.24
C ILE A 26 7.82 8.58 21.56
N ASN A 27 8.46 9.46 22.33
CA ASN A 27 9.06 10.71 21.80
C ASN A 27 10.17 10.39 20.78
N SER A 28 11.11 9.52 21.14
CA SER A 28 12.19 9.12 20.23
C SER A 28 11.64 8.51 18.92
N THR A 29 10.58 7.73 19.03
CA THR A 29 9.92 7.11 17.89
C THR A 29 9.23 8.16 16.99
N LYS A 30 8.61 9.16 17.60
CA LYS A 30 8.00 10.30 16.89
C LYS A 30 9.06 11.13 16.18
N ASP A 31 10.13 11.50 16.87
CA ASP A 31 11.23 12.27 16.29
C ASP A 31 11.86 11.54 15.11
N PHE A 32 12.04 10.22 15.21
CA PHE A 32 12.53 9.41 14.11
C PHE A 32 11.57 9.40 12.91
N LYS A 33 10.25 9.29 13.15
CA LYS A 33 9.23 9.41 12.10
C LYS A 33 9.34 10.75 11.38
N ASP A 34 9.34 11.86 12.14
CA ASP A 34 9.37 13.21 11.60
C ASP A 34 10.66 13.46 10.79
N TYR A 35 11.79 12.96 11.29
CA TYR A 35 13.07 13.01 10.58
C TYR A 35 13.01 12.26 9.24
N ILE A 36 12.48 11.03 9.22
CA ILE A 36 12.38 10.25 7.99
C ILE A 36 11.40 10.90 6.99
N GLU A 37 10.26 11.44 7.46
CA GLU A 37 9.31 12.13 6.58
C GLU A 37 9.94 13.38 5.94
N MET A 38 10.68 14.18 6.71
CA MET A 38 11.42 15.32 6.19
C MET A 38 12.47 14.88 5.17
N TRP A 39 13.26 13.86 5.48
CA TRP A 39 14.29 13.34 4.57
C TRP A 39 13.68 12.83 3.25
N ILE A 40 12.56 12.11 3.31
CA ILE A 40 11.83 11.64 2.13
C ILE A 40 11.38 12.84 1.28
N HIS A 41 10.87 13.89 1.90
CA HIS A 41 10.47 15.11 1.19
C HIS A 41 11.64 15.73 0.42
N GLU A 42 12.79 15.87 1.07
CA GLU A 42 14.01 16.41 0.47
C GLU A 42 14.53 15.56 -0.70
N VAL A 43 14.43 14.23 -0.59
CA VAL A 43 14.85 13.31 -1.67
C VAL A 43 13.86 13.30 -2.84
N LYS A 44 12.57 13.53 -2.59
CA LYS A 44 11.55 13.63 -3.66
C LYS A 44 11.76 14.81 -4.58
N ILE A 45 12.30 15.93 -4.08
CA ILE A 45 12.54 17.14 -4.89
C ILE A 45 13.50 16.84 -6.07
N PRO A 46 14.72 16.33 -5.86
CA PRO A 46 15.62 16.02 -6.98
C PRO A 46 15.09 14.90 -7.88
N ILE A 47 14.37 13.92 -7.34
CA ILE A 47 13.76 12.86 -8.16
C ILE A 47 12.67 13.44 -9.07
N SER A 48 11.80 14.30 -8.55
CA SER A 48 10.79 14.99 -9.37
C SER A 48 11.43 15.86 -10.46
N SER A 49 12.55 16.52 -10.17
CA SER A 49 13.35 17.24 -11.15
C SER A 49 13.88 16.31 -12.25
N LEU A 50 14.43 15.15 -11.87
CA LEU A 50 14.92 14.15 -12.83
C LEU A 50 13.78 13.61 -13.70
N ILE A 51 12.62 13.32 -13.13
CA ILE A 51 11.42 12.87 -13.88
C ILE A 51 11.02 13.94 -14.90
N LEU A 52 10.99 15.22 -14.50
CA LEU A 52 10.66 16.33 -15.41
C LEU A 52 11.70 16.48 -16.52
N MET A 53 13.00 16.40 -16.21
CA MET A 53 14.07 16.45 -17.19
C MET A 53 13.97 15.31 -18.21
N THR A 54 13.72 14.08 -17.75
CA THR A 54 13.55 12.92 -18.64
C THR A 54 12.31 13.04 -19.51
N HIS A 55 11.22 13.63 -19.00
CA HIS A 55 10.02 13.89 -19.77
C HIS A 55 10.26 14.91 -20.89
N ASN A 56 10.99 15.99 -20.58
CA ASN A 56 11.31 17.05 -21.56
C ASN A 56 12.33 16.58 -22.62
N HIS A 57 13.17 15.58 -22.30
CA HIS A 57 14.20 15.04 -23.18
C HIS A 57 13.96 13.56 -23.53
N LYS A 58 12.70 13.14 -23.62
CA LYS A 58 12.29 11.73 -23.77
C LYS A 58 13.00 10.96 -24.90
N ASN A 59 13.37 11.65 -25.99
CA ASN A 59 14.06 11.04 -27.13
C ASN A 59 15.60 11.00 -26.99
N GLN A 60 16.16 11.62 -25.95
CA GLN A 60 17.60 11.74 -25.74
C GLN A 60 18.10 10.91 -24.53
N VAL A 61 17.18 10.51 -23.64
CA VAL A 61 17.49 9.74 -22.45
C VAL A 61 17.19 8.26 -22.70
N PRO A 62 18.14 7.34 -22.49
CA PRO A 62 17.87 5.91 -22.59
C PRO A 62 16.71 5.48 -21.68
N LYS A 63 15.89 4.56 -22.18
CA LYS A 63 14.68 4.09 -21.49
C LYS A 63 14.99 3.51 -20.13
N GLU A 64 16.12 2.81 -20.00
CA GLU A 64 16.58 2.18 -18.77
C GLU A 64 16.76 3.21 -17.63
N TYR A 65 17.25 4.43 -17.93
CA TYR A 65 17.38 5.49 -16.94
C TYR A 65 16.02 6.00 -16.46
N ILE A 66 15.06 6.14 -17.36
CA ILE A 66 13.70 6.56 -17.02
C ILE A 66 13.04 5.53 -16.09
N GLU A 67 13.19 4.25 -16.40
CA GLU A 67 12.67 3.15 -15.59
C GLU A 67 13.30 3.11 -14.19
N GLU A 68 14.61 3.31 -14.06
CA GLU A 68 15.28 3.33 -12.75
C GLU A 68 14.88 4.57 -11.92
N ILE A 69 14.67 5.74 -12.53
CA ILE A 69 14.19 6.94 -11.83
C ILE A 69 12.76 6.71 -11.30
N LYS A 70 11.84 6.18 -12.13
CA LYS A 70 10.49 5.82 -11.71
C LYS A 70 10.51 4.79 -10.55
N ARG A 71 11.45 3.88 -10.61
CA ARG A 71 11.62 2.85 -9.57
C ARG A 71 12.11 3.44 -8.25
N LEU A 72 13.03 4.40 -8.29
CA LEU A 72 13.47 5.15 -7.11
C LEU A 72 12.30 5.91 -6.47
N ASP A 73 11.48 6.62 -7.26
CA ASP A 73 10.29 7.31 -6.78
C ASP A 73 9.31 6.36 -6.08
N ASN A 74 9.05 5.19 -6.69
CA ASN A 74 8.20 4.17 -6.09
C ASN A 74 8.77 3.62 -4.76
N TYR A 75 10.08 3.46 -4.64
CA TYR A 75 10.71 3.00 -3.39
C TYR A 75 10.56 4.04 -2.27
N ILE A 76 10.72 5.30 -2.59
CA ILE A 76 10.55 6.40 -1.63
C ILE A 76 9.11 6.49 -1.17
N ASP A 77 8.13 6.34 -2.07
CA ASP A 77 6.73 6.24 -1.70
C ASP A 77 6.48 5.05 -0.74
N GLN A 78 7.04 3.88 -1.04
CA GLN A 78 6.91 2.71 -0.16
C GLN A 78 7.49 2.97 1.24
N ILE A 79 8.66 3.61 1.35
CA ILE A 79 9.27 3.94 2.63
C ILE A 79 8.37 4.92 3.40
N LEU A 80 7.86 5.97 2.76
CA LEU A 80 6.97 6.95 3.37
C LEU A 80 5.73 6.29 3.96
N TYR A 81 5.03 5.49 3.14
CA TYR A 81 3.81 4.80 3.59
C TYR A 81 4.11 3.73 4.63
N TYR A 82 5.27 3.06 4.57
CA TYR A 82 5.70 2.13 5.62
C TYR A 82 5.93 2.84 6.95
N VAL A 83 6.64 3.95 6.96
CA VAL A 83 6.89 4.76 8.15
C VAL A 83 5.56 5.23 8.74
N ARG A 84 4.73 5.89 7.96
CA ARG A 84 3.39 6.34 8.40
C ARG A 84 2.52 5.18 8.90
N SER A 85 2.58 4.02 8.26
CA SER A 85 1.80 2.85 8.68
C SER A 85 2.23 2.28 10.04
N ASN A 86 3.42 2.64 10.55
CA ASN A 86 3.86 2.17 11.87
C ASN A 86 3.36 3.05 13.01
N TYR A 87 3.19 4.34 12.78
CA TYR A 87 3.22 5.30 13.87
C TYR A 87 1.90 5.94 14.27
N THR A 88 0.81 5.94 13.48
CA THR A 88 -0.42 6.56 14.00
C THR A 88 -1.72 6.03 13.39
N SER A 89 -2.74 5.88 14.25
CA SER A 89 -4.16 5.91 13.90
C SER A 89 -4.65 7.35 13.67
N GLU A 90 -3.94 8.37 14.13
CA GLU A 90 -4.33 9.79 14.10
C GLU A 90 -4.21 10.46 12.72
N ASP A 91 -3.44 9.88 11.78
CA ASP A 91 -3.22 10.46 10.45
C ASP A 91 -4.30 10.05 9.41
N PHE A 92 -5.31 9.26 9.77
CA PHE A 92 -6.34 8.81 8.84
C PHE A 92 -7.53 9.78 8.79
N ILE A 93 -7.83 10.28 7.59
CA ILE A 93 -8.99 11.14 7.35
C ILE A 93 -10.09 10.30 6.68
N PHE A 94 -10.92 9.68 7.50
CA PHE A 94 -12.04 8.88 7.01
C PHE A 94 -13.14 9.76 6.43
N LYS A 95 -13.59 9.43 5.23
CA LYS A 95 -14.71 10.07 4.58
C LYS A 95 -15.42 9.12 3.62
N LYS A 96 -16.66 9.44 3.29
CA LYS A 96 -17.41 8.73 2.26
C LYS A 96 -16.89 9.13 0.88
N VAL A 97 -16.41 8.19 0.11
CA VAL A 97 -15.74 8.44 -1.18
C VAL A 97 -16.28 7.51 -2.26
N LYS A 98 -16.48 8.05 -3.46
CA LYS A 98 -16.81 7.24 -4.64
C LYS A 98 -15.59 6.47 -5.12
N LEU A 99 -15.68 5.13 -5.18
CA LEU A 99 -14.59 4.27 -5.67
C LEU A 99 -14.14 4.64 -7.08
N GLU A 100 -15.05 5.05 -7.94
CA GLU A 100 -14.75 5.50 -9.30
C GLU A 100 -13.71 6.63 -9.35
N LYS A 101 -13.79 7.60 -8.41
CA LYS A 101 -12.84 8.73 -8.34
C LYS A 101 -11.44 8.24 -8.00
N ILE A 102 -11.34 7.35 -7.01
CA ILE A 102 -10.06 6.80 -6.57
C ILE A 102 -9.43 5.96 -7.68
N ILE A 103 -10.22 5.10 -8.31
CA ILE A 103 -9.76 4.24 -9.41
C ILE A 103 -9.34 5.07 -10.62
N SER A 104 -10.09 6.12 -10.95
CA SER A 104 -9.71 7.03 -12.04
C SER A 104 -8.38 7.74 -11.78
N SER A 105 -8.14 8.18 -10.53
CA SER A 105 -6.86 8.77 -10.11
C SER A 105 -5.71 7.79 -10.29
N VAL A 106 -5.88 6.55 -9.82
CA VAL A 106 -4.86 5.50 -9.93
C VAL A 106 -4.64 5.07 -11.38
N ALA A 107 -5.71 4.97 -12.18
CA ALA A 107 -5.63 4.66 -13.61
C ALA A 107 -4.84 5.72 -14.37
N LEU A 108 -5.09 7.00 -14.08
CA LEU A 108 -4.37 8.12 -14.67
C LEU A 108 -2.88 8.10 -14.31
N LYS A 109 -2.55 7.80 -13.05
CA LYS A 109 -1.17 7.68 -12.57
C LYS A 109 -0.40 6.58 -13.30
N ASN A 110 -1.05 5.48 -13.66
CA ASN A 110 -0.45 4.33 -14.31
C ASN A 110 -0.68 4.28 -15.84
N LYS A 111 -1.25 5.33 -16.43
CA LYS A 111 -1.67 5.36 -17.83
C LYS A 111 -0.55 4.99 -18.80
N ASP A 112 0.60 5.63 -18.66
CA ASP A 112 1.74 5.41 -19.57
C ASP A 112 2.26 3.96 -19.46
N ASP A 113 2.36 3.44 -18.26
CA ASP A 113 2.84 2.07 -18.03
C ASP A 113 1.83 1.02 -18.54
N LEU A 114 0.52 1.28 -18.42
CA LEU A 114 -0.53 0.44 -19.01
C LEU A 114 -0.46 0.41 -20.54
N LEU A 115 -0.35 1.59 -21.18
CA LEU A 115 -0.26 1.73 -22.62
C LEU A 115 1.02 1.08 -23.17
N GLU A 116 2.16 1.33 -22.53
CA GLU A 116 3.45 0.77 -22.94
C GLU A 116 3.46 -0.75 -22.85
N ASN A 117 2.81 -1.30 -21.85
CA ASN A 117 2.69 -2.74 -21.65
C ASN A 117 1.50 -3.37 -22.39
N LYS A 118 0.71 -2.59 -23.14
CA LYS A 118 -0.47 -3.04 -23.89
C LYS A 118 -1.47 -3.79 -23.01
N ILE A 119 -1.77 -3.22 -21.84
CA ILE A 119 -2.70 -3.79 -20.86
C ILE A 119 -4.00 -3.00 -20.91
N ASP A 120 -5.11 -3.68 -21.17
CA ASP A 120 -6.44 -3.10 -21.13
C ASP A 120 -6.94 -2.97 -19.69
N LEU A 121 -7.33 -1.76 -19.29
CA LEU A 121 -7.95 -1.52 -17.99
C LEU A 121 -9.47 -1.49 -18.14
N ILE A 122 -10.16 -2.49 -17.60
CA ILE A 122 -11.61 -2.65 -17.66
C ILE A 122 -12.20 -2.31 -16.29
N VAL A 123 -13.04 -1.27 -16.22
CA VAL A 123 -13.64 -0.83 -14.95
C VAL A 123 -15.16 -1.00 -15.03
N ASP A 124 -15.71 -1.88 -14.18
CA ASP A 124 -17.14 -2.15 -14.03
C ASP A 124 -17.57 -1.85 -12.58
N ILE A 125 -17.79 -0.57 -12.29
CA ILE A 125 -18.20 -0.09 -10.96
C ILE A 125 -19.39 0.83 -11.12
N LYS A 126 -20.48 0.53 -10.37
CA LYS A 126 -21.72 1.30 -10.41
C LYS A 126 -21.82 2.22 -9.18
N ASN A 127 -21.37 3.46 -9.31
CA ASN A 127 -21.61 4.55 -8.33
C ASN A 127 -21.46 4.10 -6.85
N THR A 128 -20.46 3.27 -6.59
CA THR A 128 -20.22 2.63 -5.30
C THR A 128 -19.46 3.56 -4.38
N GLU A 129 -19.96 3.80 -3.18
CA GLU A 129 -19.34 4.65 -2.16
C GLU A 129 -18.86 3.81 -0.98
N VAL A 130 -17.64 4.06 -0.53
CA VAL A 130 -17.02 3.43 0.64
C VAL A 130 -16.58 4.48 1.64
N TYR A 131 -16.52 4.10 2.92
CA TYR A 131 -15.96 4.95 3.97
C TYR A 131 -14.49 4.57 4.17
N THR A 132 -13.59 5.49 3.83
CA THR A 132 -12.15 5.22 3.84
C THR A 132 -11.33 6.52 3.76
N ASP A 133 -10.03 6.42 3.93
CA ASP A 133 -9.09 7.49 3.56
C ASP A 133 -8.67 7.35 2.09
N THR A 134 -8.87 8.42 1.34
CA THR A 134 -8.62 8.46 -0.11
C THR A 134 -7.15 8.21 -0.45
N LYS A 135 -6.22 8.89 0.25
CA LYS A 135 -4.77 8.81 -0.04
C LYS A 135 -4.22 7.42 0.21
N TRP A 136 -4.65 6.81 1.32
CA TRP A 136 -4.21 5.47 1.67
C TRP A 136 -4.78 4.41 0.75
N LEU A 137 -6.06 4.53 0.37
CA LEU A 137 -6.67 3.60 -0.59
C LEU A 137 -6.06 3.77 -2.00
N GLU A 138 -5.77 4.99 -2.45
CA GLU A 138 -5.04 5.23 -3.70
C GLU A 138 -3.67 4.52 -3.70
N PHE A 139 -2.93 4.61 -2.60
CA PHE A 139 -1.64 3.89 -2.48
C PHE A 139 -1.83 2.38 -2.56
N ILE A 140 -2.79 1.82 -1.82
CA ILE A 140 -3.09 0.38 -1.83
C ILE A 140 -3.40 -0.09 -3.26
N LEU A 141 -4.32 0.60 -3.94
CA LEU A 141 -4.69 0.25 -5.33
C LEU A 141 -3.52 0.41 -6.30
N ASN A 142 -2.71 1.44 -6.12
CA ASN A 142 -1.50 1.64 -6.93
C ASN A 142 -0.50 0.49 -6.77
N GLN A 143 -0.30 -0.03 -5.55
CA GLN A 143 0.57 -1.20 -5.33
C GLN A 143 0.03 -2.46 -6.01
N ILE A 144 -1.29 -2.66 -6.01
CA ILE A 144 -1.94 -3.81 -6.67
C ILE A 144 -1.81 -3.69 -8.20
N ILE A 145 -2.14 -2.54 -8.78
CA ILE A 145 -2.05 -2.31 -10.24
C ILE A 145 -0.60 -2.41 -10.71
N ASN A 146 0.36 -1.84 -9.99
CA ASN A 146 1.78 -1.98 -10.30
C ASN A 146 2.23 -3.45 -10.29
N ASN A 147 1.72 -4.25 -9.36
CA ASN A 147 2.00 -5.69 -9.38
C ASN A 147 1.39 -6.36 -10.61
N SER A 148 0.15 -6.05 -10.98
CA SER A 148 -0.50 -6.62 -12.17
C SER A 148 0.25 -6.25 -13.46
N ILE A 149 0.75 -5.01 -13.58
CA ILE A 149 1.59 -4.57 -14.71
C ILE A 149 2.91 -5.35 -14.72
N LYS A 150 3.55 -5.44 -13.58
CA LYS A 150 4.86 -6.06 -13.39
C LYS A 150 4.87 -7.56 -13.69
N TYR A 151 3.81 -8.27 -13.31
CA TYR A 151 3.66 -9.71 -13.46
C TYR A 151 2.73 -10.09 -14.62
N LYS A 152 2.59 -9.22 -15.60
CA LYS A 152 1.84 -9.51 -16.82
C LYS A 152 2.44 -10.71 -17.58
N LYS A 153 1.62 -11.42 -18.34
CA LYS A 153 2.08 -12.33 -19.39
C LYS A 153 2.38 -11.55 -20.66
N ASP A 154 3.27 -12.08 -21.46
CA ASP A 154 3.49 -11.58 -22.82
C ASP A 154 2.49 -12.23 -23.79
N ILE A 155 1.23 -11.78 -23.69
CA ILE A 155 0.10 -12.23 -24.51
C ILE A 155 -0.61 -11.01 -25.13
N PRO A 156 -1.28 -11.18 -26.29
CA PRO A 156 -1.90 -10.04 -27.00
C PRO A 156 -3.05 -9.38 -26.25
N ASN A 157 -3.74 -10.09 -25.35
CA ASN A 157 -4.94 -9.60 -24.66
C ASN A 157 -4.71 -9.53 -23.14
N SER A 158 -3.63 -8.86 -22.72
CA SER A 158 -3.39 -8.61 -21.29
C SER A 158 -4.40 -7.59 -20.75
N TYR A 159 -5.03 -7.88 -19.61
CA TYR A 159 -6.00 -6.99 -19.00
C TYR A 159 -5.90 -6.93 -17.48
N ILE A 160 -6.37 -5.81 -16.94
CA ILE A 160 -6.69 -5.64 -15.53
C ILE A 160 -8.17 -5.27 -15.44
N GLN A 161 -8.97 -6.08 -14.78
CA GLN A 161 -10.40 -5.84 -14.58
C GLN A 161 -10.66 -5.43 -13.12
N ILE A 162 -11.35 -4.32 -12.94
CA ILE A 162 -11.76 -3.81 -11.63
C ILE A 162 -13.28 -3.84 -11.56
N LYS A 163 -13.83 -4.58 -10.59
CA LYS A 163 -15.26 -4.74 -10.40
C LYS A 163 -15.62 -4.58 -8.92
N ALA A 164 -16.73 -3.92 -8.63
CA ALA A 164 -17.27 -3.87 -7.28
C ALA A 164 -18.59 -4.64 -7.20
N THR A 165 -18.77 -5.37 -6.10
CA THR A 165 -20.04 -5.97 -5.71
C THR A 165 -20.46 -5.43 -4.36
N GLU A 166 -21.75 -5.24 -4.20
CA GLU A 166 -22.33 -4.71 -2.98
C GLU A 166 -23.40 -5.68 -2.46
N ASP A 167 -23.30 -6.03 -1.20
CA ASP A 167 -24.32 -6.75 -0.47
C ASP A 167 -24.86 -5.90 0.71
N ASN A 168 -25.71 -6.49 1.55
CA ASN A 168 -26.37 -5.74 2.65
C ASN A 168 -25.38 -5.19 3.68
N ASN A 169 -24.22 -5.85 3.88
CA ASN A 169 -23.30 -5.58 4.99
C ASN A 169 -21.93 -5.08 4.54
N GLN A 170 -21.57 -5.29 3.30
CA GLN A 170 -20.22 -5.02 2.81
C GLN A 170 -20.18 -4.68 1.32
N ILE A 171 -19.09 -4.03 0.92
CA ILE A 171 -18.74 -3.77 -0.45
C ILE A 171 -17.43 -4.50 -0.71
N THR A 172 -17.35 -5.28 -1.78
CA THR A 172 -16.12 -5.97 -2.16
C THR A 172 -15.64 -5.48 -3.51
N LEU A 173 -14.42 -4.97 -3.55
CA LEU A 173 -13.70 -4.58 -4.75
C LEU A 173 -12.80 -5.72 -5.19
N PHE A 174 -12.94 -6.14 -6.43
CA PHE A 174 -12.13 -7.16 -7.09
C PHE A 174 -11.22 -6.50 -8.11
N ILE A 175 -9.92 -6.77 -8.02
CA ILE A 175 -8.92 -6.39 -9.02
C ILE A 175 -8.34 -7.69 -9.58
N LYS A 176 -8.71 -8.02 -10.83
CA LYS A 176 -8.30 -9.25 -11.50
C LYS A 176 -7.36 -8.92 -12.66
N ASP A 177 -6.25 -9.64 -12.74
CA ASP A 177 -5.38 -9.66 -13.92
C ASP A 177 -5.26 -11.07 -14.51
N ASN A 178 -4.93 -11.16 -15.79
CA ASN A 178 -4.61 -12.40 -16.47
C ASN A 178 -3.09 -12.61 -16.63
N GLY A 179 -2.33 -12.17 -15.61
CA GLY A 179 -0.88 -12.29 -15.56
C GLY A 179 -0.39 -13.71 -15.31
N ILE A 180 0.88 -13.83 -14.90
CA ILE A 180 1.54 -15.14 -14.68
C ILE A 180 0.97 -15.91 -13.49
N GLY A 181 0.08 -15.32 -12.71
CA GLY A 181 -0.47 -15.94 -11.50
C GLY A 181 0.58 -16.17 -10.40
N ILE A 182 0.15 -16.78 -9.31
CA ILE A 182 0.96 -17.05 -8.13
C ILE A 182 0.90 -18.56 -7.81
N PRO A 183 2.05 -19.24 -7.65
CA PRO A 183 2.08 -20.63 -7.21
C PRO A 183 1.35 -20.83 -5.88
N LYS A 184 0.62 -21.91 -5.72
CA LYS A 184 -0.14 -22.22 -4.49
C LYS A 184 0.73 -22.19 -3.23
N SER A 185 2.00 -22.58 -3.32
CA SER A 185 2.97 -22.54 -2.24
C SER A 185 3.27 -21.11 -1.75
N ASP A 186 3.16 -20.13 -2.64
CA ASP A 186 3.54 -18.73 -2.37
C ASP A 186 2.36 -17.93 -1.81
N ILE A 187 1.10 -18.28 -2.13
CA ILE A 187 -0.10 -17.56 -1.71
C ILE A 187 -0.14 -17.25 -0.20
N PRO A 188 0.18 -18.17 0.72
CA PRO A 188 0.18 -17.88 2.16
C PRO A 188 1.23 -16.84 2.59
N ASN A 189 2.21 -16.56 1.73
CA ASN A 189 3.36 -15.72 2.04
C ASN A 189 3.34 -14.36 1.33
N VAL A 190 2.46 -14.12 0.35
CA VAL A 190 2.46 -12.90 -0.48
C VAL A 190 2.35 -11.58 0.29
N PHE A 191 1.75 -11.63 1.49
CA PHE A 191 1.63 -10.48 2.37
C PHE A 191 2.72 -10.41 3.46
N LYS A 192 3.69 -11.32 3.46
CA LYS A 192 4.81 -11.25 4.42
C LYS A 192 5.83 -10.20 3.99
N LYS A 193 6.45 -9.55 4.98
CA LYS A 193 7.49 -8.54 4.76
C LYS A 193 8.64 -9.11 3.93
N SER A 194 9.05 -8.37 2.90
CA SER A 194 10.17 -8.71 2.01
C SER A 194 10.01 -10.05 1.26
N PHE A 195 8.79 -10.57 1.14
CA PHE A 195 8.54 -11.78 0.37
C PHE A 195 8.52 -11.44 -1.13
N THR A 196 9.40 -12.09 -1.87
CA THR A 196 9.47 -12.03 -3.32
C THR A 196 9.38 -13.46 -3.84
N GLY A 197 8.20 -13.92 -4.23
CA GLY A 197 7.99 -15.30 -4.70
C GLY A 197 9.03 -15.77 -5.73
N THR A 198 8.96 -17.03 -6.11
CA THR A 198 9.89 -17.66 -7.08
C THR A 198 10.04 -16.86 -8.37
N ASN A 199 8.97 -16.25 -8.86
CA ASN A 199 8.97 -15.41 -10.07
C ASN A 199 9.61 -14.01 -9.86
N GLY A 200 9.77 -13.56 -8.62
CA GLY A 200 10.28 -12.22 -8.29
C GLY A 200 11.79 -12.16 -8.05
N ARG A 201 12.46 -13.30 -7.85
CA ARG A 201 13.90 -13.35 -7.54
C ARG A 201 14.77 -13.22 -8.78
N ASP A 202 14.42 -13.87 -9.88
CA ASP A 202 15.32 -14.07 -11.02
C ASP A 202 15.13 -13.07 -12.17
N LYS A 203 13.95 -12.48 -12.34
CA LYS A 203 13.63 -11.62 -13.50
C LYS A 203 13.20 -10.21 -13.17
N ILE A 204 12.67 -9.97 -11.97
CA ILE A 204 12.04 -8.71 -11.63
C ILE A 204 12.50 -8.26 -10.25
N LYS A 205 13.42 -7.29 -10.20
CA LYS A 205 13.91 -6.70 -8.95
C LYS A 205 12.74 -6.12 -8.15
N SER A 206 12.26 -6.81 -7.10
CA SER A 206 11.16 -6.37 -6.23
C SER A 206 11.59 -6.33 -4.76
N THR A 207 11.09 -5.35 -4.01
CA THR A 207 11.38 -5.21 -2.58
C THR A 207 10.60 -6.20 -1.71
N GLY A 208 9.51 -6.78 -2.24
CA GLY A 208 8.56 -7.57 -1.45
C GLY A 208 7.81 -6.76 -0.39
N MET A 209 7.84 -5.42 -0.47
CA MET A 209 7.21 -4.53 0.51
C MET A 209 5.80 -4.07 0.10
N GLY A 210 5.48 -4.00 -1.19
CA GLY A 210 4.24 -3.41 -1.68
C GLY A 210 2.97 -4.05 -1.12
N LEU A 211 2.79 -5.37 -1.29
CA LEU A 211 1.62 -6.10 -0.75
C LEU A 211 1.63 -6.16 0.78
N TYR A 212 2.79 -6.24 1.41
CA TYR A 212 2.90 -6.18 2.87
C TYR A 212 2.36 -4.85 3.41
N ILE A 213 2.77 -3.72 2.83
CA ILE A 213 2.29 -2.39 3.23
C ILE A 213 0.79 -2.26 2.92
N ALA A 214 0.34 -2.71 1.74
CA ALA A 214 -1.07 -2.72 1.38
C ALA A 214 -1.93 -3.48 2.39
N LYS A 215 -1.50 -4.68 2.83
CA LYS A 215 -2.18 -5.47 3.86
C LYS A 215 -2.26 -4.72 5.19
N LYS A 216 -1.13 -4.15 5.63
CA LYS A 216 -1.04 -3.41 6.88
C LYS A 216 -1.97 -2.19 6.88
N LEU A 217 -2.02 -1.45 5.77
CA LEU A 217 -2.89 -0.30 5.61
C LEU A 217 -4.37 -0.68 5.54
N CYS A 218 -4.72 -1.74 4.79
CA CYS A 218 -6.09 -2.26 4.79
C CYS A 218 -6.56 -2.60 6.22
N THR A 219 -5.72 -3.28 7.01
CA THR A 219 -6.06 -3.62 8.40
C THR A 219 -6.27 -2.37 9.26
N LYS A 220 -5.43 -1.35 9.12
CA LYS A 220 -5.57 -0.08 9.85
C LYS A 220 -6.80 0.72 9.44
N LEU A 221 -7.19 0.65 8.17
CA LEU A 221 -8.42 1.27 7.65
C LEU A 221 -9.69 0.45 7.97
N GLY A 222 -9.58 -0.65 8.73
CA GLY A 222 -10.71 -1.54 9.00
C GLY A 222 -11.19 -2.33 7.78
N HIS A 223 -10.34 -2.45 6.74
CA HIS A 223 -10.66 -3.19 5.53
C HIS A 223 -9.97 -4.56 5.53
N LYS A 224 -10.58 -5.53 4.86
CA LYS A 224 -9.99 -6.85 4.66
C LYS A 224 -9.39 -6.91 3.25
N ILE A 225 -8.18 -7.44 3.10
CA ILE A 225 -7.57 -7.73 1.81
C ILE A 225 -7.23 -9.21 1.72
N GLU A 226 -7.56 -9.82 0.61
CA GLU A 226 -7.34 -11.24 0.30
C GLU A 226 -6.82 -11.38 -1.12
N ILE A 227 -6.13 -12.48 -1.39
CA ILE A 227 -5.64 -12.81 -2.72
C ILE A 227 -6.03 -14.22 -3.10
N GLU A 228 -6.45 -14.39 -4.33
CA GLU A 228 -6.75 -15.65 -4.96
C GLU A 228 -6.03 -15.69 -6.30
N SER A 229 -5.38 -16.80 -6.61
CA SER A 229 -4.61 -16.88 -7.85
C SER A 229 -4.45 -18.31 -8.30
N GLU A 230 -4.35 -18.47 -9.60
CA GLU A 230 -3.97 -19.71 -10.26
C GLU A 230 -2.74 -19.47 -11.12
N GLU A 231 -1.70 -20.26 -10.89
CA GLU A 231 -0.43 -20.10 -11.59
C GLU A 231 -0.64 -20.23 -13.11
N LYS A 232 -0.05 -19.32 -13.86
CA LYS A 232 -0.17 -19.14 -15.32
C LYS A 232 -1.58 -18.78 -15.80
N GLU A 233 -2.53 -18.47 -14.95
CA GLU A 233 -3.89 -18.15 -15.34
C GLU A 233 -4.28 -16.71 -14.94
N TYR A 234 -4.36 -16.42 -13.63
CA TYR A 234 -4.83 -15.13 -13.13
C TYR A 234 -4.39 -14.84 -11.71
N THR A 235 -4.49 -13.55 -11.33
CA THR A 235 -4.49 -13.13 -9.93
C THR A 235 -5.71 -12.26 -9.67
N ILE A 236 -6.38 -12.45 -8.53
CA ILE A 236 -7.49 -11.63 -8.02
C ILE A 236 -7.11 -11.12 -6.64
N VAL A 237 -7.08 -9.81 -6.47
CA VAL A 237 -7.01 -9.18 -5.16
C VAL A 237 -8.40 -8.69 -4.80
N LYS A 238 -8.86 -9.05 -3.59
CA LYS A 238 -10.18 -8.67 -3.05
C LYS A 238 -9.98 -7.71 -1.89
N ILE A 239 -10.63 -6.54 -1.92
CA ILE A 239 -10.68 -5.60 -0.80
C ILE A 239 -12.12 -5.49 -0.34
N THR A 240 -12.39 -5.81 0.93
CA THR A 240 -13.72 -5.76 1.51
C THR A 240 -13.83 -4.58 2.47
N PHE A 241 -14.85 -3.74 2.25
CA PHE A 241 -15.20 -2.57 3.05
C PHE A 241 -16.46 -2.87 3.84
N GLY A 242 -16.42 -2.72 5.17
CA GLY A 242 -17.62 -2.85 6.00
C GLY A 242 -18.56 -1.64 5.84
N LYS A 243 -19.87 -1.87 5.86
CA LYS A 243 -20.89 -0.81 5.82
C LYS A 243 -21.31 -0.33 7.21
N ASN A 244 -21.01 -1.08 8.27
CA ASN A 244 -21.44 -0.76 9.62
C ASN A 244 -20.49 0.23 10.30
N LYS A 245 -21.05 1.23 10.98
CA LYS A 245 -20.33 2.23 11.81
C LYS A 245 -19.45 1.61 12.92
N LEU A 246 -19.64 0.34 13.27
CA LEU A 246 -18.84 -0.41 14.26
C LEU A 246 -17.38 -0.64 13.87
N TYR A 247 -16.99 -0.35 12.62
CA TYR A 247 -15.59 -0.39 12.16
C TYR A 247 -14.88 0.97 12.22
N HIS A 248 -15.53 1.98 12.82
CA HIS A 248 -14.96 3.30 13.00
C HIS A 248 -14.64 3.49 14.48
N PRO A 249 -13.34 3.49 14.84
CA PRO A 249 -12.96 3.80 16.21
C PRO A 249 -13.04 5.32 16.44
N GLU A 250 -14.14 5.97 16.36
CA GLU A 250 -14.37 7.33 16.86
C GLU A 250 -15.70 7.88 16.32
N ASP A 251 -16.71 7.80 17.17
CA ASP A 251 -17.67 8.86 17.48
C ASP A 251 -17.69 9.03 19.01
#